data_bcf47b7c9237e544889ff99659b3992c
#
_entry.id   bcf47b7c9237e544889ff99659b3992c
#
_cell.length_a   1.000
_cell.length_b   1.000
_cell.length_c   1.000
_cell.angle_alpha   90.00
_cell.angle_beta   90.00
_cell.angle_gamma   90.00
#
_symmetry.space_group_name_H-M   'P 1'
#
loop_
_entity.id
_entity.type
_entity.pdbx_description
1 polymer ?
#
loop_
_entity_poly.entity_id
_entity_poly.type
_entity_poly.pdbx_seq_one_letter_code
_entity_poly.pdbx_strand_id
1 'polypeptide(L)'
;XLKCICSQSVAVDPLLFNTIDLMLMWLRMAPALHLIFLLIIHRVSAADWGVNYSPLQICALQNSTMTISCTFTYPTTVHQIIKVFWTKDPTDWQNPPDLSEDPEYSQRLQYLGDKQQNCTIRLSHVTKKDEGNYYFKFITNVSGGIWIGIPGVRLSVTDLQLESPERVTEGDSVRLTCNSSCKLTDTPTFIWYRNSHTLTNIGDELNISSVSRTEAGHYSCGVQRQTYISPAVYLNVTYAPDTPVISNRSAVIMEGDSVILNCSSDSNPPAEINWYKANKSLSSGRIFNISKISSDDSGEYKCRARNNHGEKYSDPVTLDVQPTQEHLSVYEQICCNNVWRFSDSELQQRLKPSCRNQVV
;
A
#
# COMPACT_ATOMS: atom_id res chain seq x y z
N UNK A 1 -20.46 56.78 -25.10
CA UNK A 1 -19.95 56.40 -25.00
C UNK A 1 -19.06 56.61 -24.48
N LEU A 2 -18.94 56.41 -23.53
CA LEU A 2 -17.74 56.63 -22.72
C LEU A 2 -16.81 55.40 -22.91
N LYS A 3 -15.72 55.60 -23.55
CA LYS A 3 -14.61 54.65 -23.60
C LYS A 3 -13.83 54.74 -22.30
N CYS A 4 -13.80 53.65 -21.53
CA CYS A 4 -12.80 53.47 -20.44
C CYS A 4 -11.44 53.16 -21.06
N ILE A 5 -10.48 54.04 -20.84
CA ILE A 5 -9.08 53.82 -21.14
C ILE A 5 -8.46 53.11 -19.92
N CYS A 6 -8.15 51.84 -20.01
CA CYS A 6 -7.35 51.15 -19.00
C CYS A 6 -5.92 51.67 -19.06
N SER A 7 -5.49 52.34 -18.04
CA SER A 7 -4.09 52.74 -17.84
C SER A 7 -3.27 51.44 -17.57
N GLN A 8 -2.31 51.14 -18.41
CA GLN A 8 -1.31 50.12 -18.12
C GLN A 8 -0.42 50.59 -16.98
N SER A 9 -0.48 49.92 -15.86
CA SER A 9 0.50 50.14 -14.80
C SER A 9 1.84 49.53 -15.25
N VAL A 10 2.79 50.38 -15.52
CA VAL A 10 4.16 49.96 -15.74
C VAL A 10 4.70 49.53 -14.37
N ALA A 11 4.97 48.24 -14.21
CA ALA A 11 5.68 47.73 -13.03
C ALA A 11 7.11 48.27 -13.08
N VAL A 12 7.40 49.23 -12.22
CA VAL A 12 8.78 49.73 -12.05
C VAL A 12 9.51 48.70 -11.19
N ASP A 13 10.52 48.09 -11.79
CA ASP A 13 11.44 47.16 -11.12
C ASP A 13 12.12 47.91 -9.93
N PRO A 14 11.97 47.43 -8.68
CA PRO A 14 12.55 48.17 -7.54
C PRO A 14 14.07 48.08 -7.44
N LEU A 15 14.74 47.41 -8.39
CA LEU A 15 16.19 47.23 -8.36
C LEU A 15 16.97 48.26 -9.24
N LEU A 16 16.26 49.15 -9.91
CA LEU A 16 16.91 50.22 -10.71
C LEU A 16 16.90 51.58 -10.06
N PHE A 17 17.28 51.64 -8.78
CA PHE A 17 17.81 52.91 -8.25
C PHE A 17 19.25 52.99 -8.77
N ASN A 18 19.37 53.75 -9.81
CA ASN A 18 20.65 53.98 -10.47
C ASN A 18 21.66 54.59 -9.46
N THR A 19 22.86 54.04 -9.42
CA THR A 19 23.96 54.59 -8.61
C THR A 19 24.16 56.10 -8.79
N ILE A 20 23.72 56.62 -9.93
CA ILE A 20 23.76 58.07 -10.23
C ILE A 20 22.78 58.86 -9.38
N ASP A 21 21.57 58.36 -9.11
CA ASP A 21 20.60 59.06 -8.28
C ASP A 21 21.02 59.11 -6.81
N LEU A 22 21.66 58.04 -6.33
CA LEU A 22 22.25 57.99 -5.00
C LEU A 22 23.45 59.00 -4.89
N MET A 23 24.26 59.12 -5.92
CA MET A 23 25.34 60.08 -5.95
C MET A 23 24.86 61.51 -6.01
N LEU A 24 23.79 61.82 -6.78
CA LEU A 24 23.18 63.15 -6.86
C LEU A 24 22.50 63.52 -5.56
N MET A 25 21.90 62.58 -4.84
CA MET A 25 21.34 62.79 -3.53
C MET A 25 22.43 63.06 -2.49
N TRP A 26 23.60 62.41 -2.65
CA TRP A 26 24.75 62.57 -1.79
C TRP A 26 25.35 64.02 -1.90
N LEU A 27 25.39 64.58 -3.10
CA LEU A 27 25.93 65.92 -3.38
C LEU A 27 25.01 67.06 -2.89
N ARG A 28 23.73 66.76 -2.57
CA ARG A 28 22.76 67.76 -2.13
C ARG A 28 22.56 67.83 -0.61
N MET A 29 23.19 66.94 0.15
CA MET A 29 23.04 66.91 1.60
C MET A 29 24.02 67.90 2.28
N ALA A 30 23.53 68.57 3.33
CA ALA A 30 24.38 69.45 4.17
C ALA A 30 25.49 68.61 4.83
N PRO A 31 26.68 69.16 5.09
CA PRO A 31 27.82 68.42 5.63
C PRO A 31 27.54 67.62 6.88
N ALA A 32 26.65 68.12 7.74
CA ALA A 32 26.22 67.41 8.95
C ALA A 32 25.42 66.14 8.64
N LEU A 33 24.61 66.15 7.58
CA LEU A 33 23.83 65.03 7.11
C LEU A 33 24.73 63.94 6.47
N HIS A 34 25.82 64.35 5.79
CA HIS A 34 26.85 63.43 5.26
C HIS A 34 27.51 62.65 6.39
N LEU A 35 27.79 63.30 7.51
CA LEU A 35 28.43 62.68 8.66
C LEU A 35 27.45 61.66 9.32
N ILE A 36 26.19 62.01 9.44
CA ILE A 36 25.15 61.12 9.98
C ILE A 36 24.94 59.94 9.06
N PHE A 37 24.91 60.14 7.73
CA PHE A 37 24.75 59.08 6.73
C PHE A 37 25.94 58.13 6.75
N LEU A 38 27.16 58.65 6.87
CA LEU A 38 28.38 57.85 7.01
C LEU A 38 28.38 57.04 8.33
N LEU A 39 27.89 57.63 9.41
CA LEU A 39 27.76 56.96 10.71
C LEU A 39 26.70 55.86 10.67
N ILE A 40 25.62 56.08 9.90
CA ILE A 40 24.55 55.07 9.72
C ILE A 40 25.09 53.93 8.80
N ILE A 41 25.76 54.24 7.72
CA ILE A 41 26.35 53.24 6.83
C ILE A 41 27.39 52.38 7.58
N HIS A 42 28.22 53.04 8.44
CA HIS A 42 29.20 52.27 9.23
C HIS A 42 28.55 51.35 10.28
N ARG A 43 27.29 51.57 10.65
CA ARG A 43 26.57 50.71 11.57
C ARG A 43 25.93 49.47 10.90
N VAL A 44 25.83 49.45 9.57
CA VAL A 44 25.14 48.37 8.82
C VAL A 44 26.00 47.16 8.63
N SER A 45 27.28 47.19 9.02
CA SER A 45 28.25 46.15 8.68
C SER A 45 28.75 45.32 9.88
N ALA A 46 28.20 45.45 11.07
CA ALA A 46 28.56 44.56 12.17
C ALA A 46 27.68 43.34 12.13
N ALA A 47 28.22 42.22 11.75
CA ALA A 47 27.51 40.94 11.86
C ALA A 47 27.11 40.72 13.33
N ASP A 48 25.84 40.53 13.56
CA ASP A 48 25.33 40.22 14.89
C ASP A 48 25.49 38.73 15.19
N TRP A 49 25.41 38.38 16.46
CA TRP A 49 25.35 36.99 16.90
C TRP A 49 24.08 36.36 16.37
N GLY A 50 24.20 35.24 15.66
CA GLY A 50 23.05 34.55 15.10
C GLY A 50 23.32 33.12 14.73
N VAL A 51 22.23 32.32 14.76
CA VAL A 51 22.20 30.98 14.15
C VAL A 51 20.91 30.89 13.35
N ASN A 52 21.02 30.46 12.13
CA ASN A 52 19.90 30.32 11.21
C ASN A 52 19.77 28.86 10.78
N TYR A 53 18.59 28.31 10.98
CA TYR A 53 18.24 26.92 10.62
C TYR A 53 17.23 26.91 9.49
N SER A 54 17.38 25.96 8.56
CA SER A 54 16.43 25.78 7.46
C SER A 54 16.30 24.32 7.09
N PRO A 55 15.12 23.72 7.26
CA PRO A 55 13.90 24.25 7.89
C PRO A 55 13.95 24.17 9.42
N LEU A 56 12.97 24.80 10.11
CA LEU A 56 12.83 24.73 11.57
C LEU A 56 12.13 23.45 12.05
N GLN A 57 11.45 22.73 11.15
CA GLN A 57 10.77 21.48 11.46
C GLN A 57 11.16 20.45 10.42
N ILE A 58 11.61 19.29 10.87
CA ILE A 58 12.01 18.17 10.03
C ILE A 58 11.15 16.96 10.40
N CYS A 59 10.56 16.34 9.40
CA CYS A 59 9.91 15.03 9.51
C CYS A 59 10.77 14.03 8.75
N ALA A 60 11.36 13.08 9.45
CA ALA A 60 12.25 12.06 8.89
C ALA A 60 11.60 10.67 8.97
N LEU A 61 11.81 9.88 7.94
CA LEU A 61 11.36 8.47 7.95
C LEU A 61 12.28 7.65 8.87
N GLN A 62 11.70 6.74 9.62
CA GLN A 62 12.46 5.82 10.48
C GLN A 62 13.54 5.10 9.66
N ASN A 63 14.73 4.94 10.26
CA ASN A 63 15.91 4.31 9.67
C ASN A 63 16.50 5.08 8.46
N SER A 64 16.01 6.29 8.18
CA SER A 64 16.55 7.13 7.13
C SER A 64 17.79 7.92 7.61
N THR A 65 18.35 8.72 6.70
CA THR A 65 19.39 9.71 7.01
C THR A 65 18.80 11.09 6.78
N MET A 66 18.96 11.99 7.76
CA MET A 66 18.48 13.37 7.65
C MET A 66 19.60 14.38 7.86
N THR A 67 19.40 15.59 7.37
CA THR A 67 20.36 16.69 7.47
C THR A 67 19.67 17.90 8.07
N ILE A 68 20.28 18.52 9.09
CA ILE A 68 19.88 19.83 9.60
C ILE A 68 20.82 20.86 9.01
N SER A 69 20.30 21.68 8.09
CA SER A 69 21.08 22.79 7.49
C SER A 69 21.11 23.96 8.44
N CYS A 70 22.29 24.49 8.65
CA CYS A 70 22.55 25.49 9.69
C CYS A 70 23.66 26.43 9.26
N THR A 71 23.45 27.75 9.47
CA THR A 71 24.51 28.75 9.34
C THR A 71 24.57 29.60 10.60
N PHE A 72 25.72 30.18 10.90
CA PHE A 72 25.88 31.03 12.04
C PHE A 72 26.73 32.26 11.72
N THR A 73 26.50 33.34 12.47
CA THR A 73 27.19 34.61 12.31
C THR A 73 27.67 35.11 13.68
N TYR A 74 28.70 35.90 13.66
CA TYR A 74 29.28 36.52 14.85
C TYR A 74 29.96 37.84 14.49
N PRO A 75 30.14 38.78 15.43
CA PRO A 75 30.81 40.06 15.16
C PRO A 75 32.25 39.91 14.75
N THR A 76 32.76 40.89 14.00
CA THR A 76 34.17 40.93 13.51
C THR A 76 35.18 41.08 14.66
N THR A 77 34.74 41.38 15.84
CA THR A 77 35.57 41.43 17.06
C THR A 77 35.94 40.01 17.57
N VAL A 78 35.23 38.99 17.09
CA VAL A 78 35.59 37.60 17.38
C VAL A 78 36.68 37.14 16.42
N HIS A 79 37.83 36.83 16.97
CA HIS A 79 38.99 36.40 16.17
C HIS A 79 39.12 34.88 16.07
N GLN A 80 38.46 34.13 16.98
CA GLN A 80 38.61 32.68 16.99
C GLN A 80 37.35 32.02 17.59
N ILE A 81 36.84 31.00 16.90
CA ILE A 81 35.83 30.06 17.43
C ILE A 81 36.60 28.93 18.13
N ILE A 82 36.38 28.78 19.42
CA ILE A 82 37.05 27.77 20.28
C ILE A 82 36.37 26.40 20.09
N LYS A 83 35.03 26.33 20.28
CA LYS A 83 34.28 25.08 20.21
C LYS A 83 32.97 25.33 19.52
N VAL A 84 32.55 24.34 18.70
CA VAL A 84 31.20 24.26 18.10
C VAL A 84 30.64 22.87 18.41
N PHE A 85 29.34 22.79 18.71
CA PHE A 85 28.70 21.50 18.94
C PHE A 85 27.18 21.65 18.88
N TRP A 86 26.52 20.50 18.77
CA TRP A 86 25.05 20.39 18.80
C TRP A 86 24.61 19.74 20.12
N THR A 87 23.43 20.14 20.56
CA THR A 87 22.77 19.59 21.74
C THR A 87 21.31 19.31 21.43
N LYS A 88 20.70 18.42 22.19
CA LYS A 88 19.29 18.01 22.04
C LYS A 88 18.57 18.17 23.36
N ASP A 89 17.44 18.88 23.34
CA ASP A 89 16.54 19.07 24.50
C ASP A 89 17.31 19.32 25.81
N PRO A 90 18.21 20.34 25.86
CA PRO A 90 19.05 20.53 27.04
C PRO A 90 18.22 20.93 28.28
N THR A 91 18.50 20.28 29.40
CA THR A 91 17.95 20.64 30.71
C THR A 91 18.76 21.78 31.36
N ASP A 92 20.07 21.78 31.10
CA ASP A 92 20.98 22.87 31.53
C ASP A 92 21.42 23.66 30.28
N TRP A 93 20.89 24.87 30.11
CA TRP A 93 21.22 25.74 28.99
C TRP A 93 22.61 26.39 29.09
N GLN A 94 23.16 26.45 30.33
CA GLN A 94 24.51 26.99 30.52
C GLN A 94 25.55 25.98 30.03
N ASN A 95 25.36 24.71 30.42
CA ASN A 95 26.30 23.62 30.10
C ASN A 95 25.57 22.44 29.45
N PRO A 96 24.99 22.64 28.24
CA PRO A 96 24.29 21.55 27.59
C PRO A 96 25.26 20.47 27.10
N PRO A 97 24.83 19.19 27.10
CA PRO A 97 25.69 18.10 26.65
C PRO A 97 25.98 18.21 25.12
N ASP A 98 27.20 17.84 24.78
CA ASP A 98 27.63 17.76 23.37
C ASP A 98 27.18 16.40 22.81
N LEU A 99 26.31 16.42 21.78
CA LEU A 99 25.78 15.20 21.17
C LEU A 99 26.90 14.31 20.58
N SER A 100 28.00 14.90 20.13
CA SER A 100 29.09 14.11 19.53
C SER A 100 29.80 13.22 20.59
N GLU A 101 29.65 13.56 21.85
CA GLU A 101 30.24 12.82 22.98
C GLU A 101 29.27 11.73 23.51
N ASP A 102 28.00 11.74 23.08
CA ASP A 102 27.00 10.76 23.47
C ASP A 102 27.18 9.45 22.66
N PRO A 103 27.36 8.30 23.33
CA PRO A 103 27.51 7.02 22.63
C PRO A 103 26.36 6.67 21.66
N GLU A 104 25.12 7.13 21.92
CA GLU A 104 23.99 6.89 21.03
C GLU A 104 24.10 7.69 19.72
N TYR A 105 24.86 8.78 19.72
CA TYR A 105 24.97 9.68 18.57
C TYR A 105 26.35 9.62 17.89
N SER A 106 27.42 9.32 18.62
CA SER A 106 28.82 9.49 18.16
C SER A 106 29.15 8.78 16.84
N GLN A 107 28.48 7.65 16.55
CA GLN A 107 28.70 6.90 15.30
C GLN A 107 27.71 7.24 14.20
N ARG A 108 26.61 7.93 14.53
CA ARG A 108 25.51 8.25 13.60
C ARG A 108 25.48 9.74 13.22
N LEU A 109 26.04 10.59 14.08
CA LEU A 109 26.05 12.04 13.90
C LEU A 109 27.34 12.47 13.23
N GLN A 110 27.22 13.15 12.09
CA GLN A 110 28.36 13.69 11.35
C GLN A 110 28.24 15.21 11.29
N TYR A 111 29.25 15.93 11.76
CA TYR A 111 29.34 17.37 11.59
C TYR A 111 29.87 17.66 10.17
N LEU A 112 29.07 18.36 9.36
CA LEU A 112 29.40 18.74 7.97
C LEU A 112 29.82 20.20 7.87
N GLY A 113 29.79 20.91 8.98
CA GLY A 113 30.07 22.32 9.04
C GLY A 113 31.55 22.65 9.11
N ASP A 114 31.81 23.91 9.39
CA ASP A 114 33.17 24.48 9.60
C ASP A 114 33.17 25.24 10.95
N LYS A 115 34.22 26.01 11.21
CA LYS A 115 34.27 26.90 12.37
C LYS A 115 34.15 28.37 11.93
N GLN A 116 33.49 28.63 10.80
CA GLN A 116 33.35 29.98 10.25
C GLN A 116 31.89 30.40 10.08
N GLN A 117 31.09 29.64 9.32
CA GLN A 117 29.73 30.02 9.01
C GLN A 117 28.77 28.83 8.93
N ASN A 118 29.25 27.62 8.63
CA ASN A 118 28.43 26.45 8.38
C ASN A 118 28.44 25.55 9.62
N CYS A 119 27.21 25.23 10.11
CA CYS A 119 27.00 24.36 11.27
C CYS A 119 26.16 23.11 10.98
N THR A 120 26.05 22.75 9.70
CA THR A 120 25.22 21.64 9.20
C THR A 120 25.65 20.30 9.85
N ILE A 121 24.66 19.49 10.25
CA ILE A 121 24.88 18.10 10.69
C ILE A 121 24.06 17.13 9.85
N ARG A 122 24.54 15.89 9.81
CA ARG A 122 23.86 14.74 9.22
C ARG A 122 23.70 13.68 10.32
N LEU A 123 22.48 13.15 10.46
CA LEU A 123 22.17 12.05 11.39
C LEU A 123 21.65 10.86 10.58
N SER A 124 22.33 9.72 10.70
CA SER A 124 21.96 8.48 10.01
C SER A 124 21.20 7.53 10.93
N HIS A 125 20.43 6.60 10.33
CA HIS A 125 19.64 5.57 11.02
C HIS A 125 18.73 6.18 12.10
N VAL A 126 17.95 7.18 11.69
CA VAL A 126 17.07 7.95 12.57
C VAL A 126 16.01 7.03 13.18
N THR A 127 15.78 7.17 14.48
CA THR A 127 14.82 6.39 15.26
C THR A 127 13.87 7.31 16.03
N LYS A 128 12.81 6.76 16.60
CA LYS A 128 11.87 7.50 17.48
C LYS A 128 12.55 8.18 18.66
N LYS A 129 13.64 7.62 19.17
CA LYS A 129 14.43 8.21 20.28
C LYS A 129 15.09 9.52 19.88
N ASP A 130 15.30 9.74 18.57
CA ASP A 130 15.94 10.94 18.06
C ASP A 130 14.98 12.14 18.00
N GLU A 131 13.67 11.94 18.16
CA GLU A 131 12.69 13.04 18.21
C GLU A 131 13.06 14.04 19.31
N GLY A 132 12.91 15.33 19.01
CA GLY A 132 13.25 16.39 19.95
C GLY A 132 13.66 17.67 19.26
N ASN A 133 14.16 18.61 20.04
CA ASN A 133 14.63 19.91 19.55
C ASN A 133 16.15 19.96 19.58
N TYR A 134 16.74 20.29 18.46
CA TYR A 134 18.19 20.34 18.25
C TYR A 134 18.64 21.78 18.22
N TYR A 135 19.76 22.07 18.89
CA TYR A 135 20.32 23.43 19.02
C TYR A 135 21.81 23.39 18.74
N PHE A 136 22.28 24.35 17.96
CA PHE A 136 23.71 24.57 17.72
C PHE A 136 24.24 25.57 18.75
N LYS A 137 25.40 25.27 19.32
CA LYS A 137 26.09 26.14 20.28
C LYS A 137 27.52 26.36 19.82
N PHE A 138 28.02 27.61 19.96
CA PHE A 138 29.42 27.92 19.70
C PHE A 138 29.99 28.82 20.80
N ILE A 139 31.29 28.67 21.02
CA ILE A 139 32.06 29.33 22.05
C ILE A 139 33.24 30.02 21.38
N THR A 140 33.49 31.27 21.73
CA THR A 140 34.51 32.12 21.12
C THR A 140 35.59 32.52 22.14
N ASN A 141 36.65 33.16 21.66
CA ASN A 141 37.75 33.69 22.48
C ASN A 141 37.45 35.01 23.21
N VAL A 142 36.27 35.63 22.93
CA VAL A 142 35.90 36.90 23.60
C VAL A 142 35.10 36.63 24.86
N SER A 143 35.25 37.48 25.87
CA SER A 143 34.52 37.36 27.13
C SER A 143 33.01 37.48 26.89
N GLY A 144 32.22 36.51 27.37
CA GLY A 144 30.82 36.42 27.12
C GLY A 144 30.44 35.93 25.71
N GLY A 145 31.42 35.50 24.91
CA GLY A 145 31.23 35.05 23.53
C GLY A 145 30.75 33.61 23.44
N ILE A 146 29.59 33.33 24.03
CA ILE A 146 28.90 32.05 23.98
C ILE A 146 27.52 32.28 23.38
N TRP A 147 27.15 31.51 22.36
CA TRP A 147 25.85 31.66 21.72
C TRP A 147 25.21 30.31 21.43
N ILE A 148 23.90 30.26 21.65
CA ILE A 148 23.07 29.09 21.28
C ILE A 148 21.93 29.57 20.38
N GLY A 149 21.67 28.84 19.31
CA GLY A 149 20.63 29.19 18.35
C GLY A 149 19.25 28.81 18.84
N ILE A 150 18.40 29.82 19.07
CA ILE A 150 16.99 29.63 19.45
C ILE A 150 16.15 30.20 18.31
N PRO A 151 15.04 29.53 17.89
CA PRO A 151 14.32 28.45 18.57
C PRO A 151 14.86 27.01 18.38
N GLY A 152 15.85 26.74 17.57
CA GLY A 152 16.31 25.39 17.29
C GLY A 152 15.50 24.70 16.20
N VAL A 153 15.77 23.41 15.94
CA VAL A 153 15.11 22.60 14.91
C VAL A 153 14.35 21.45 15.60
N ARG A 154 13.07 21.34 15.31
CA ARG A 154 12.22 20.24 15.80
C ARG A 154 12.33 19.06 14.82
N LEU A 155 12.81 17.94 15.31
CA LEU A 155 12.81 16.67 14.58
C LEU A 155 11.65 15.81 15.04
N SER A 156 10.82 15.37 14.09
CA SER A 156 9.81 14.32 14.25
C SER A 156 10.21 13.12 13.40
N VAL A 157 9.90 11.90 13.87
CA VAL A 157 10.23 10.67 13.14
C VAL A 157 8.95 9.90 12.89
N THR A 158 8.76 9.43 11.67
CA THR A 158 7.54 8.74 11.26
C THR A 158 7.85 7.37 10.65
N ASP A 159 6.90 6.47 10.78
CA ASP A 159 6.78 5.24 10.00
C ASP A 159 5.84 5.49 8.82
N LEU A 160 5.89 4.59 7.83
CA LEU A 160 4.87 4.51 6.78
C LEU A 160 3.79 3.53 7.22
N GLN A 161 2.54 3.90 6.98
CA GLN A 161 1.37 3.05 7.23
C GLN A 161 0.55 2.97 5.96
N LEU A 162 0.16 1.74 5.60
CA LEU A 162 -0.68 1.50 4.43
C LEU A 162 -2.14 1.45 4.85
N GLU A 163 -2.95 2.34 4.29
CA GLU A 163 -4.40 2.31 4.43
C GLU A 163 -5.02 1.58 3.24
N SER A 164 -5.88 0.61 3.52
CA SER A 164 -6.57 -0.23 2.55
C SER A 164 -7.97 -0.53 3.08
N PRO A 165 -9.00 -0.61 2.21
CA PRO A 165 -10.29 -1.14 2.65
C PRO A 165 -10.14 -2.60 3.07
N GLU A 166 -10.91 -3.01 4.07
CA GLU A 166 -10.87 -4.37 4.61
C GLU A 166 -11.23 -5.42 3.56
N ARG A 167 -12.21 -5.11 2.70
CA ARG A 167 -12.70 -6.00 1.64
C ARG A 167 -13.08 -5.18 0.42
N VAL A 168 -12.91 -5.79 -0.74
CA VAL A 168 -13.30 -5.21 -2.01
C VAL A 168 -13.91 -6.31 -2.88
N THR A 169 -14.93 -5.96 -3.67
CA THR A 169 -15.58 -6.91 -4.59
C THR A 169 -14.93 -6.81 -5.98
N GLU A 170 -14.78 -7.95 -6.64
CA GLU A 170 -14.29 -8.00 -8.03
C GLU A 170 -15.08 -7.02 -8.91
N GLY A 171 -14.37 -6.17 -9.66
CA GLY A 171 -14.94 -5.12 -10.49
C GLY A 171 -14.97 -3.74 -9.83
N ASP A 172 -14.85 -3.65 -8.51
CA ASP A 172 -14.84 -2.38 -7.79
C ASP A 172 -13.57 -1.57 -8.10
N SER A 173 -13.60 -0.28 -7.77
CA SER A 173 -12.41 0.56 -7.74
C SER A 173 -11.90 0.65 -6.29
N VAL A 174 -10.59 0.51 -6.11
CA VAL A 174 -9.96 0.60 -4.80
C VAL A 174 -8.81 1.60 -4.83
N ARG A 175 -8.68 2.34 -3.73
CA ARG A 175 -7.56 3.24 -3.46
C ARG A 175 -6.81 2.74 -2.23
N LEU A 176 -5.51 2.52 -2.37
CA LEU A 176 -4.59 2.27 -1.28
C LEU A 176 -3.77 3.54 -1.06
N THR A 177 -3.58 3.93 0.21
CA THR A 177 -2.86 5.17 0.54
C THR A 177 -1.69 4.88 1.47
N CYS A 178 -0.53 5.44 1.14
CA CYS A 178 0.70 5.31 1.93
C CYS A 178 0.86 6.55 2.81
N ASN A 179 0.55 6.44 4.10
CA ASN A 179 0.49 7.56 5.04
C ASN A 179 1.68 7.61 5.98
N SER A 180 1.96 8.81 6.50
CA SER A 180 2.94 9.07 7.55
C SER A 180 2.34 10.01 8.59
N SER A 181 2.81 9.93 9.85
CA SER A 181 2.27 10.71 10.96
C SER A 181 2.65 12.19 10.90
N CYS A 182 3.68 12.54 10.11
CA CYS A 182 4.05 13.92 9.81
C CYS A 182 4.47 14.00 8.33
N LYS A 183 4.34 15.19 7.74
CA LYS A 183 4.69 15.41 6.33
C LYS A 183 6.22 15.36 6.17
N LEU A 184 6.70 14.37 5.44
CA LEU A 184 8.14 14.18 5.17
C LEU A 184 8.76 15.46 4.59
N THR A 185 9.89 15.88 5.15
CA THR A 185 10.56 17.13 4.79
C THR A 185 11.06 17.11 3.34
N ASP A 186 11.71 16.02 2.96
CA ASP A 186 12.08 15.79 1.57
C ASP A 186 10.84 15.27 0.82
N THR A 187 10.59 15.79 -0.38
CA THR A 187 9.48 15.33 -1.20
C THR A 187 9.70 13.87 -1.60
N PRO A 188 8.99 12.91 -1.00
CA PRO A 188 9.28 11.50 -1.23
C PRO A 188 8.76 11.05 -2.59
N THR A 189 9.51 10.18 -3.25
CA THR A 189 9.02 9.38 -4.36
C THR A 189 8.63 8.02 -3.78
N PHE A 190 7.34 7.74 -3.75
CA PHE A 190 6.83 6.49 -3.19
C PHE A 190 7.02 5.34 -4.19
N ILE A 191 7.24 4.15 -3.66
CA ILE A 191 7.35 2.88 -4.40
C ILE A 191 6.36 1.90 -3.78
N TRP A 192 5.60 1.20 -4.62
CA TRP A 192 4.61 0.22 -4.22
C TRP A 192 5.11 -1.19 -4.48
N TYR A 193 4.73 -2.10 -3.60
CA TYR A 193 5.06 -3.52 -3.69
C TYR A 193 3.79 -4.35 -3.57
N ARG A 194 3.72 -5.45 -4.34
CA ARG A 194 2.70 -6.50 -4.19
C ARG A 194 3.41 -7.85 -4.14
N ASN A 195 3.17 -8.60 -3.05
CA ASN A 195 3.82 -9.90 -2.81
C ASN A 195 5.34 -9.80 -2.99
N SER A 196 5.94 -8.73 -2.46
CA SER A 196 7.38 -8.41 -2.54
C SER A 196 7.89 -8.03 -3.94
N HIS A 197 7.03 -7.93 -4.94
CA HIS A 197 7.40 -7.46 -6.28
C HIS A 197 7.08 -5.98 -6.43
N THR A 198 8.01 -5.21 -6.98
CA THR A 198 7.84 -3.77 -7.21
C THR A 198 6.81 -3.51 -8.30
N LEU A 199 5.89 -2.58 -8.03
CA LEU A 199 4.94 -2.07 -9.01
C LEU A 199 5.50 -0.81 -9.67
N THR A 200 5.03 -0.51 -10.87
CA THR A 200 5.49 0.66 -11.65
C THR A 200 4.85 1.97 -11.20
N ASN A 201 3.91 1.92 -10.26
CA ASN A 201 3.19 3.11 -9.81
C ASN A 201 4.08 4.02 -8.94
N ILE A 202 3.89 5.32 -9.07
CA ILE A 202 4.61 6.37 -8.35
C ILE A 202 3.57 7.28 -7.68
N GLY A 203 3.80 7.62 -6.43
CA GLY A 203 2.92 8.48 -5.64
C GLY A 203 2.46 7.81 -4.36
N ASP A 204 1.89 8.61 -3.48
CA ASP A 204 1.39 8.16 -2.17
C ASP A 204 0.05 7.41 -2.26
N GLU A 205 -0.57 7.38 -3.45
CA GLU A 205 -1.80 6.64 -3.70
C GLU A 205 -1.60 5.62 -4.83
N LEU A 206 -2.12 4.41 -4.63
CA LEU A 206 -2.23 3.38 -5.65
C LEU A 206 -3.72 3.17 -5.94
N ASN A 207 -4.13 3.52 -7.16
CA ASN A 207 -5.52 3.42 -7.61
C ASN A 207 -5.66 2.24 -8.58
N ILE A 208 -6.58 1.31 -8.28
CA ILE A 208 -6.92 0.15 -9.12
C ILE A 208 -8.38 0.35 -9.52
N SER A 209 -8.64 0.59 -10.82
CA SER A 209 -9.95 1.03 -11.32
C SER A 209 -10.97 -0.10 -11.49
N SER A 210 -10.55 -1.33 -11.62
CA SER A 210 -11.41 -2.50 -11.75
C SER A 210 -10.65 -3.70 -11.21
N VAL A 211 -10.83 -3.92 -9.92
CA VAL A 211 -10.09 -4.96 -9.19
C VAL A 211 -10.49 -6.34 -9.72
N SER A 212 -9.52 -7.13 -10.13
CA SER A 212 -9.70 -8.55 -10.43
C SER A 212 -9.22 -9.40 -9.27
N ARG A 213 -9.60 -10.68 -9.26
CA ARG A 213 -9.14 -11.63 -8.24
C ARG A 213 -7.61 -11.80 -8.24
N THR A 214 -6.94 -11.50 -9.36
CA THR A 214 -5.47 -11.56 -9.46
C THR A 214 -4.79 -10.42 -8.74
N GLU A 215 -5.51 -9.33 -8.40
CA GLU A 215 -4.99 -8.23 -7.59
C GLU A 215 -4.99 -8.53 -6.09
N ALA A 216 -5.62 -9.61 -5.65
CA ALA A 216 -5.52 -10.02 -4.24
C ALA A 216 -4.06 -10.29 -3.87
N GLY A 217 -3.67 -9.89 -2.65
CA GLY A 217 -2.29 -10.08 -2.22
C GLY A 217 -1.85 -9.11 -1.13
N HIS A 218 -0.61 -9.25 -0.73
CA HIS A 218 0.04 -8.42 0.29
C HIS A 218 0.64 -7.18 -0.37
N TYR A 219 0.12 -6.01 0.01
CA TYR A 219 0.61 -4.71 -0.47
C TYR A 219 1.43 -4.02 0.61
N SER A 220 2.49 -3.33 0.21
CA SER A 220 3.28 -2.46 1.07
C SER A 220 3.83 -1.28 0.25
N CYS A 221 4.26 -0.24 0.94
CA CYS A 221 4.82 0.95 0.31
C CYS A 221 6.14 1.34 0.97
N GLY A 222 6.99 2.02 0.22
CA GLY A 222 8.26 2.54 0.68
C GLY A 222 8.59 3.86 -0.01
N VAL A 223 9.73 4.46 0.34
CA VAL A 223 10.25 5.66 -0.30
C VAL A 223 11.53 5.30 -1.05
N GLN A 224 11.65 5.79 -2.27
CA GLN A 224 12.81 5.54 -3.13
C GLN A 224 14.11 5.93 -2.42
N ARG A 225 15.12 5.08 -2.49
CA ARG A 225 16.44 5.25 -1.87
C ARG A 225 16.43 5.17 -0.33
N GLN A 226 15.28 4.82 0.27
CA GLN A 226 15.18 4.55 1.70
C GLN A 226 15.00 3.05 1.91
N THR A 227 15.42 2.56 3.07
CA THR A 227 15.35 1.12 3.40
C THR A 227 14.04 0.74 4.08
N TYR A 228 13.30 1.71 4.60
CA TYR A 228 12.07 1.45 5.33
C TYR A 228 10.92 1.15 4.36
N ILE A 229 10.22 0.04 4.62
CA ILE A 229 9.01 -0.39 3.90
C ILE A 229 7.91 -0.55 4.95
N SER A 230 6.70 -0.12 4.64
CA SER A 230 5.55 -0.24 5.55
C SER A 230 5.24 -1.71 5.85
N PRO A 231 4.59 -2.01 6.99
CA PRO A 231 3.98 -3.32 7.19
C PRO A 231 3.06 -3.65 6.03
N ALA A 232 3.04 -4.93 5.64
CA ALA A 232 2.21 -5.38 4.53
C ALA A 232 0.75 -5.53 4.97
N VAL A 233 -0.18 -5.09 4.12
CA VAL A 233 -1.63 -5.24 4.31
C VAL A 233 -2.18 -6.13 3.20
N TYR A 234 -3.02 -7.12 3.56
CA TYR A 234 -3.62 -8.04 2.59
C TYR A 234 -4.88 -7.43 1.98
N LEU A 235 -4.87 -7.24 0.67
CA LEU A 235 -6.06 -6.82 -0.09
C LEU A 235 -6.89 -8.07 -0.40
N ASN A 236 -8.04 -8.20 0.24
CA ASN A 236 -8.95 -9.33 0.10
C ASN A 236 -10.00 -9.01 -0.97
N VAL A 237 -9.89 -9.68 -2.13
CA VAL A 237 -10.85 -9.52 -3.24
C VAL A 237 -11.91 -10.61 -3.14
N THR A 238 -13.17 -10.22 -2.97
CA THR A 238 -14.31 -11.14 -2.87
C THR A 238 -15.05 -11.22 -4.21
N TYR A 239 -15.61 -12.40 -4.53
CA TYR A 239 -16.29 -12.63 -5.82
C TYR A 239 -17.29 -13.78 -5.74
N ALA A 240 -18.26 -13.76 -6.69
CA ALA A 240 -19.26 -14.80 -6.86
C ALA A 240 -18.63 -16.13 -7.31
N PRO A 241 -19.29 -17.28 -7.04
CA PRO A 241 -18.78 -18.56 -7.51
C PRO A 241 -18.66 -18.63 -9.03
N ASP A 242 -17.60 -19.24 -9.51
CA ASP A 242 -17.51 -19.71 -10.90
C ASP A 242 -18.47 -20.87 -11.13
N THR A 243 -18.85 -21.10 -12.40
CA THR A 243 -19.71 -22.24 -12.78
C THR A 243 -19.11 -23.51 -12.20
N PRO A 244 -19.86 -24.24 -11.32
CA PRO A 244 -19.32 -25.45 -10.72
C PRO A 244 -19.07 -26.54 -11.73
N VAL A 245 -18.08 -27.37 -11.45
CA VAL A 245 -17.72 -28.54 -12.28
C VAL A 245 -17.93 -29.80 -11.45
N ILE A 246 -18.70 -30.75 -12.02
CA ILE A 246 -18.89 -32.08 -11.42
C ILE A 246 -17.84 -33.02 -12.01
N SER A 247 -17.08 -33.68 -11.15
CA SER A 247 -16.18 -34.76 -11.54
C SER A 247 -16.73 -36.08 -11.04
N ASN A 248 -16.74 -37.07 -11.95
CA ASN A 248 -17.21 -38.44 -11.70
C ASN A 248 -16.09 -39.41 -12.12
N ARG A 249 -15.86 -40.45 -11.34
CA ARG A 249 -14.82 -41.45 -11.59
C ARG A 249 -15.33 -42.73 -12.24
N SER A 250 -16.63 -42.88 -12.47
CA SER A 250 -17.20 -44.12 -12.98
C SER A 250 -17.52 -44.07 -14.48
N ALA A 251 -16.94 -44.97 -15.27
CA ALA A 251 -17.18 -45.05 -16.71
C ALA A 251 -18.46 -45.86 -17.02
N VAL A 252 -18.73 -46.94 -16.26
CA VAL A 252 -19.94 -47.74 -16.35
C VAL A 252 -20.43 -47.98 -14.90
N ILE A 253 -21.71 -47.81 -14.69
CA ILE A 253 -22.32 -47.93 -13.35
C ILE A 253 -23.30 -49.12 -13.38
N MET A 254 -23.08 -50.08 -12.50
CA MET A 254 -23.96 -51.21 -12.32
C MET A 254 -24.83 -51.06 -11.05
N GLU A 255 -26.01 -51.63 -11.03
CA GLU A 255 -26.83 -51.69 -9.82
C GLU A 255 -26.02 -52.29 -8.66
N GLY A 256 -26.06 -51.64 -7.50
CA GLY A 256 -25.31 -52.05 -6.31
C GLY A 256 -23.96 -51.37 -6.15
N ASP A 257 -23.45 -50.70 -7.18
CA ASP A 257 -22.19 -49.98 -7.09
C ASP A 257 -22.30 -48.77 -6.13
N SER A 258 -21.15 -48.26 -5.73
CA SER A 258 -21.02 -47.00 -5.01
C SER A 258 -20.58 -45.89 -5.98
N VAL A 259 -21.29 -44.79 -6.02
CA VAL A 259 -21.00 -43.63 -6.88
C VAL A 259 -20.67 -42.42 -6.03
N ILE A 260 -19.56 -41.77 -6.36
CA ILE A 260 -19.13 -40.51 -5.71
C ILE A 260 -19.07 -39.41 -6.78
N LEU A 261 -19.84 -38.38 -6.58
CA LEU A 261 -19.77 -37.14 -7.38
C LEU A 261 -19.10 -36.05 -6.53
N ASN A 262 -18.14 -35.34 -7.14
CA ASN A 262 -17.45 -34.23 -6.49
C ASN A 262 -17.73 -32.93 -7.25
N CYS A 263 -18.21 -31.92 -6.54
CA CYS A 263 -18.54 -30.61 -7.09
C CYS A 263 -17.52 -29.57 -6.61
N SER A 264 -16.86 -28.88 -7.54
CA SER A 264 -15.90 -27.83 -7.22
C SER A 264 -16.25 -26.53 -7.95
N SER A 265 -16.03 -25.41 -7.26
CA SER A 265 -16.22 -24.05 -7.78
C SER A 265 -15.22 -23.13 -7.08
N ASP A 266 -14.62 -22.21 -7.82
CA ASP A 266 -13.77 -21.14 -7.27
C ASP A 266 -14.65 -19.97 -6.82
N SER A 267 -14.40 -19.47 -5.62
CA SER A 267 -15.20 -18.37 -5.02
C SER A 267 -14.52 -17.80 -3.79
N ASN A 268 -14.80 -16.54 -3.50
CA ASN A 268 -14.39 -15.90 -2.25
C ASN A 268 -15.54 -15.00 -1.73
N PRO A 269 -16.12 -15.27 -0.58
CA PRO A 269 -15.88 -16.41 0.33
C PRO A 269 -16.23 -17.78 -0.29
N PRO A 270 -15.71 -18.88 0.29
CA PRO A 270 -16.02 -20.21 -0.22
C PRO A 270 -17.53 -20.46 -0.34
N ALA A 271 -17.92 -21.09 -1.46
CA ALA A 271 -19.33 -21.33 -1.77
C ALA A 271 -19.90 -22.51 -0.97
N GLU A 272 -21.15 -22.37 -0.60
CA GLU A 272 -21.99 -23.49 -0.13
C GLU A 272 -22.41 -24.30 -1.36
N ILE A 273 -22.19 -25.63 -1.31
CA ILE A 273 -22.54 -26.55 -2.39
C ILE A 273 -23.79 -27.33 -2.00
N ASN A 274 -24.77 -27.40 -2.92
CA ASN A 274 -25.99 -28.19 -2.77
C ASN A 274 -26.23 -29.02 -4.05
N TRP A 275 -26.71 -30.25 -3.87
CA TRP A 275 -26.95 -31.22 -4.95
C TRP A 275 -28.43 -31.32 -5.27
N TYR A 276 -28.73 -31.51 -6.55
CA TYR A 276 -30.09 -31.59 -7.09
C TYR A 276 -30.22 -32.73 -8.09
N LYS A 277 -31.39 -33.38 -8.10
CA LYS A 277 -31.83 -34.31 -9.14
C LYS A 277 -33.25 -33.88 -9.55
N ALA A 278 -33.48 -33.59 -10.85
CA ALA A 278 -34.77 -33.14 -11.38
C ALA A 278 -35.40 -32.01 -10.50
N ASN A 279 -34.59 -30.99 -10.16
CA ASN A 279 -34.97 -29.82 -9.36
C ASN A 279 -35.28 -30.12 -7.88
N LYS A 280 -35.16 -31.37 -7.41
CA LYS A 280 -35.31 -31.76 -6.00
C LYS A 280 -33.94 -31.66 -5.33
N SER A 281 -33.89 -30.98 -4.18
CA SER A 281 -32.67 -30.90 -3.36
C SER A 281 -32.41 -32.26 -2.72
N LEU A 282 -31.16 -32.73 -2.79
CA LEU A 282 -30.73 -34.04 -2.29
C LEU A 282 -29.87 -33.90 -1.02
N SER A 283 -28.80 -33.10 -1.08
CA SER A 283 -27.84 -32.99 0.00
C SER A 283 -27.02 -31.70 -0.12
N SER A 284 -26.24 -31.39 0.90
CA SER A 284 -25.26 -30.31 0.93
C SER A 284 -23.84 -30.87 1.07
N GLY A 285 -22.87 -30.08 0.61
CA GLY A 285 -21.45 -30.41 0.68
C GLY A 285 -20.85 -30.73 -0.68
N ARG A 286 -19.51 -30.67 -0.75
CA ARG A 286 -18.76 -30.85 -2.00
C ARG A 286 -18.89 -32.26 -2.58
N ILE A 287 -19.07 -33.27 -1.72
CA ILE A 287 -19.12 -34.68 -2.11
C ILE A 287 -20.55 -35.19 -1.93
N PHE A 288 -21.08 -35.80 -2.99
CA PHE A 288 -22.36 -36.52 -2.97
C PHE A 288 -22.05 -38.00 -3.20
N ASN A 289 -22.47 -38.84 -2.25
CA ASN A 289 -22.17 -40.28 -2.23
C ASN A 289 -23.46 -41.07 -2.24
N ILE A 290 -23.57 -42.02 -3.20
CA ILE A 290 -24.63 -43.06 -3.22
C ILE A 290 -23.89 -44.36 -2.96
N SER A 291 -24.12 -44.95 -1.76
CA SER A 291 -23.39 -46.14 -1.33
C SER A 291 -23.82 -47.41 -2.03
N LYS A 292 -25.07 -47.47 -2.52
CA LYS A 292 -25.62 -48.62 -3.25
C LYS A 292 -26.64 -48.07 -4.25
N ILE A 293 -26.19 -47.84 -5.47
CA ILE A 293 -27.00 -47.23 -6.52
C ILE A 293 -28.01 -48.24 -7.09
N SER A 294 -29.18 -47.76 -7.44
CA SER A 294 -30.28 -48.53 -8.06
C SER A 294 -30.70 -47.88 -9.37
N SER A 295 -31.49 -48.58 -10.16
CA SER A 295 -32.05 -48.06 -11.41
C SER A 295 -32.85 -46.77 -11.21
N ASP A 296 -33.52 -46.61 -10.06
CA ASP A 296 -34.25 -45.39 -9.70
C ASP A 296 -33.33 -44.18 -9.51
N ASP A 297 -32.04 -44.40 -9.35
CA ASP A 297 -31.06 -43.33 -9.20
C ASP A 297 -30.57 -42.82 -10.56
N SER A 298 -30.92 -43.47 -11.66
CA SER A 298 -30.61 -42.98 -13.01
C SER A 298 -31.24 -41.62 -13.24
N GLY A 299 -30.52 -40.75 -13.95
CA GLY A 299 -31.01 -39.41 -14.30
C GLY A 299 -29.92 -38.35 -14.21
N GLU A 300 -30.35 -37.09 -14.34
CA GLU A 300 -29.48 -35.90 -14.36
C GLU A 300 -29.29 -35.34 -12.95
N TYR A 301 -28.03 -35.16 -12.60
CA TYR A 301 -27.59 -34.54 -11.35
C TYR A 301 -26.91 -33.21 -11.65
N LYS A 302 -27.18 -32.20 -10.80
CA LYS A 302 -26.55 -30.87 -10.86
C LYS A 302 -26.12 -30.47 -9.46
N CYS A 303 -25.08 -29.66 -9.37
CA CYS A 303 -24.73 -28.98 -8.13
C CYS A 303 -24.88 -27.47 -8.29
N ARG A 304 -25.21 -26.79 -7.19
CA ARG A 304 -25.28 -25.34 -7.09
C ARG A 304 -24.19 -24.87 -6.13
N ALA A 305 -23.39 -23.89 -6.55
CA ALA A 305 -22.45 -23.17 -5.69
C ALA A 305 -23.04 -21.79 -5.38
N ARG A 306 -23.08 -21.39 -4.10
CA ARG A 306 -23.65 -20.12 -3.66
C ARG A 306 -22.82 -19.48 -2.56
N ASN A 307 -22.56 -18.16 -2.69
CA ASN A 307 -22.07 -17.32 -1.59
C ASN A 307 -22.88 -16.03 -1.54
N ASN A 308 -22.44 -15.04 -0.74
CA ASN A 308 -23.14 -13.76 -0.60
C ASN A 308 -23.05 -12.85 -1.84
N HIS A 309 -22.21 -13.19 -2.81
CA HIS A 309 -22.04 -12.44 -4.07
C HIS A 309 -22.87 -13.03 -5.21
N GLY A 310 -23.36 -14.29 -5.09
CA GLY A 310 -24.16 -14.89 -6.13
C GLY A 310 -24.23 -16.39 -6.07
N GLU A 311 -24.86 -16.97 -7.10
CA GLU A 311 -24.97 -18.44 -7.23
C GLU A 311 -24.88 -18.86 -8.69
N LYS A 312 -24.36 -20.05 -8.94
CA LYS A 312 -24.31 -20.71 -10.23
C LYS A 312 -24.55 -22.21 -10.12
N TYR A 313 -25.11 -22.78 -11.17
CA TYR A 313 -25.36 -24.22 -11.32
C TYR A 313 -24.36 -24.82 -12.28
N SER A 314 -23.99 -26.08 -12.03
CA SER A 314 -23.16 -26.87 -12.96
C SER A 314 -23.99 -27.27 -14.18
N ASP A 315 -23.28 -27.66 -15.24
CA ASP A 315 -23.87 -28.51 -16.26
C ASP A 315 -24.34 -29.82 -15.63
N PRO A 316 -25.39 -30.47 -16.17
CA PRO A 316 -25.86 -31.75 -15.62
C PRO A 316 -24.90 -32.88 -15.93
N VAL A 317 -24.76 -33.82 -15.00
CA VAL A 317 -24.10 -35.11 -15.25
C VAL A 317 -25.19 -36.18 -15.20
N THR A 318 -25.21 -37.06 -16.21
CA THR A 318 -26.18 -38.16 -16.29
C THR A 318 -25.56 -39.40 -15.69
N LEU A 319 -26.25 -40.01 -14.73
CA LEU A 319 -25.95 -41.33 -14.23
C LEU A 319 -26.88 -42.35 -14.96
N ASP A 320 -26.30 -43.31 -15.69
CA ASP A 320 -27.01 -44.39 -16.37
C ASP A 320 -26.65 -45.68 -15.65
N VAL A 321 -27.60 -46.19 -14.89
CA VAL A 321 -27.39 -47.37 -14.03
C VAL A 321 -27.83 -48.62 -14.79
N GLN A 322 -26.89 -49.53 -15.06
CA GLN A 322 -27.16 -50.78 -15.78
C GLN A 322 -27.55 -51.88 -14.80
N PRO A 323 -28.54 -52.71 -15.16
CA PRO A 323 -28.94 -53.85 -14.29
C PRO A 323 -27.79 -54.87 -14.21
N THR A 324 -27.70 -55.57 -13.10
CA THR A 324 -26.73 -56.64 -12.90
C THR A 324 -27.04 -57.82 -13.81
N GLN A 325 -26.03 -58.58 -14.22
CA GLN A 325 -26.20 -59.78 -15.07
C GLN A 325 -27.14 -60.82 -14.44
N GLU A 326 -27.25 -60.87 -13.15
CA GLU A 326 -28.17 -61.81 -12.44
C GLU A 326 -29.65 -61.44 -12.74
N HIS A 327 -29.98 -60.13 -12.72
CA HIS A 327 -31.33 -59.66 -13.04
C HIS A 327 -31.65 -59.93 -14.53
N LEU A 328 -30.68 -59.74 -15.44
CA LEU A 328 -30.83 -60.06 -16.86
C LEU A 328 -31.10 -61.56 -17.08
N SER A 329 -30.42 -62.44 -16.36
CA SER A 329 -30.64 -63.89 -16.50
C SER A 329 -32.02 -64.33 -15.99
N VAL A 330 -32.54 -63.71 -14.94
CA VAL A 330 -33.89 -63.97 -14.41
C VAL A 330 -34.95 -63.48 -15.39
N TYR A 331 -34.78 -62.27 -15.98
CA TYR A 331 -35.67 -61.73 -17.02
C TYR A 331 -35.63 -62.62 -18.29
N GLU A 332 -34.48 -63.08 -18.71
CA GLU A 332 -34.34 -64.03 -19.85
C GLU A 332 -35.04 -65.34 -19.59
N GLN A 333 -34.95 -65.90 -18.36
CA GLN A 333 -35.62 -67.11 -17.98
C GLN A 333 -37.14 -66.95 -17.91
N ILE A 334 -37.63 -65.81 -17.39
CA ILE A 334 -39.07 -65.48 -17.32
C ILE A 334 -39.62 -65.28 -18.74
N CYS A 335 -38.92 -64.59 -19.62
CA CYS A 335 -39.34 -64.37 -21.00
C CYS A 335 -39.31 -65.62 -21.86
N CYS A 336 -38.39 -66.55 -21.60
CA CYS A 336 -38.35 -67.84 -22.34
C CYS A 336 -39.40 -68.84 -21.86
N ASN A 337 -39.89 -68.71 -20.61
CA ASN A 337 -40.85 -69.68 -20.02
C ASN A 337 -42.29 -69.21 -20.03
N ASN A 338 -42.59 -67.91 -20.21
CA ASN A 338 -43.96 -67.36 -20.23
C ASN A 338 -44.13 -66.35 -21.39
N VAL A 339 -45.23 -66.47 -22.10
CA VAL A 339 -45.62 -65.56 -23.17
C VAL A 339 -46.19 -64.30 -22.57
N TRP A 340 -45.35 -63.36 -22.22
CA TRP A 340 -45.77 -62.02 -21.76
C TRP A 340 -45.56 -60.96 -22.85
N ARG A 341 -46.51 -60.13 -23.09
CA ARG A 341 -46.41 -58.97 -23.97
C ARG A 341 -45.70 -57.81 -23.24
N PHE A 342 -44.53 -57.42 -23.68
CA PHE A 342 -43.85 -56.22 -23.23
C PHE A 342 -44.08 -55.10 -24.26
N SER A 343 -44.50 -53.94 -23.74
CA SER A 343 -44.67 -52.74 -24.59
C SER A 343 -43.43 -51.88 -24.67
N ASP A 344 -42.30 -52.30 -24.08
CA ASP A 344 -41.09 -51.50 -23.97
C ASP A 344 -40.12 -51.90 -25.08
N SER A 345 -39.88 -51.00 -26.04
CA SER A 345 -39.06 -51.22 -27.24
C SER A 345 -37.58 -51.33 -26.90
N GLU A 346 -37.10 -50.74 -25.80
CA GLU A 346 -35.69 -50.86 -25.39
C GLU A 346 -35.35 -52.23 -24.83
N LEU A 347 -36.27 -52.86 -24.13
CA LEU A 347 -36.09 -54.21 -23.60
C LEU A 347 -36.01 -55.25 -24.73
N GLN A 348 -36.77 -55.05 -25.80
CA GLN A 348 -36.75 -55.95 -26.97
C GLN A 348 -35.39 -55.98 -27.68
N GLN A 349 -34.65 -54.85 -27.69
CA GLN A 349 -33.33 -54.75 -28.33
C GLN A 349 -32.24 -55.53 -27.56
N ARG A 350 -32.41 -55.72 -26.25
CA ARG A 350 -31.42 -56.34 -25.37
C ARG A 350 -31.60 -57.85 -25.17
N LEU A 351 -32.73 -58.38 -25.62
CA LEU A 351 -32.97 -59.83 -25.53
C LEU A 351 -32.13 -60.62 -26.54
N LYS A 352 -31.70 -61.82 -26.17
CA LYS A 352 -31.00 -62.72 -27.10
C LYS A 352 -31.89 -63.07 -28.30
N PRO A 353 -31.30 -63.28 -29.47
CA PRO A 353 -32.07 -63.58 -30.69
C PRO A 353 -33.03 -64.76 -30.56
N SER A 354 -32.73 -65.71 -29.69
CA SER A 354 -33.60 -66.88 -29.45
C SER A 354 -34.88 -66.52 -28.71
N CYS A 355 -34.93 -65.38 -27.95
CA CYS A 355 -36.13 -64.92 -27.22
C CYS A 355 -36.92 -63.87 -27.99
N ARG A 356 -36.34 -63.23 -29.01
CA ARG A 356 -36.96 -62.14 -29.76
C ARG A 356 -38.20 -62.59 -30.55
N ASN A 357 -38.16 -63.84 -31.05
CA ASN A 357 -39.23 -64.39 -31.90
C ASN A 357 -40.47 -64.87 -31.12
N GLN A 358 -40.42 -64.80 -29.79
CA GLN A 358 -41.57 -65.22 -28.93
C GLN A 358 -42.33 -64.05 -28.30
N VAL A 359 -41.87 -62.83 -28.57
CA VAL A 359 -42.58 -61.61 -28.11
C VAL A 359 -43.41 -61.09 -29.31
N VAL A 360 -44.73 -61.06 -29.13
CA VAL A 360 -45.69 -60.56 -30.14
C VAL A 360 -46.26 -59.24 -29.67
#